data_f63bab2c67406e60f424dc2a17d1e6b9
#
_entry.id   f63bab2c67406e60f424dc2a17d1e6b9
#
_cell.length_a   1.000
_cell.length_b   1.000
_cell.length_c   1.000
_cell.angle_alpha   90.00
_cell.angle_beta   90.00
_cell.angle_gamma   90.00
#
_symmetry.space_group_name_H-M   'P 1'
#
loop_
_entity.id
_entity.type
_entity.pdbx_description
1 polymer ?
#
loop_
_entity_poly.entity_id
_entity_poly.type
_entity_poly.pdbx_seq_one_letter_code
_entity_poly.pdbx_strand_id
1 'polypeptide(L)'
;MEEIWKDIKGYEGKYKISNFGRVLMLGFFSDGRRYKESIKKTRFDKGGYEYTILTNWQGKSKTIKIHRLVAEAFIPNHENKPCIDHIDCNRANNNFENLRWATYEENANNPI
;
A
#
# COMPACT_ATOMS: atom_id res chain seq x y z
N MET A 1 8.12 14.42 9.57
CA MET A 1 8.35 12.97 9.73
C MET A 1 9.10 12.42 8.54
N GLU A 2 10.06 11.58 8.78
CA GLU A 2 10.90 10.97 7.75
C GLU A 2 10.17 9.84 7.02
N GLU A 3 10.40 9.71 5.73
CA GLU A 3 9.82 8.62 4.96
C GLU A 3 10.59 7.31 5.23
N ILE A 4 9.86 6.29 5.64
CA ILE A 4 10.40 4.97 5.99
C ILE A 4 9.88 3.95 4.98
N TRP A 5 10.77 3.09 4.48
CA TRP A 5 10.45 2.08 3.49
C TRP A 5 10.52 0.69 4.10
N LYS A 6 9.51 -0.15 3.84
CA LYS A 6 9.48 -1.55 4.27
C LYS A 6 9.15 -2.46 3.08
N ASP A 7 9.69 -3.68 3.12
CA ASP A 7 9.35 -4.67 2.10
C ASP A 7 7.85 -4.97 2.11
N ILE A 8 7.29 -5.17 0.91
CA ILE A 8 5.90 -5.62 0.79
C ILE A 8 5.89 -7.13 0.91
N LYS A 9 5.10 -7.65 1.86
CA LYS A 9 4.97 -9.09 2.10
C LYS A 9 4.53 -9.82 0.82
N GLY A 10 5.27 -10.85 0.45
CA GLY A 10 5.05 -11.60 -0.78
C GLY A 10 5.81 -11.03 -1.99
N TYR A 11 6.42 -9.87 -1.84
CA TYR A 11 7.18 -9.19 -2.89
C TYR A 11 8.55 -8.72 -2.41
N GLU A 12 9.06 -9.37 -1.39
CA GLU A 12 10.37 -9.02 -0.80
C GLU A 12 11.45 -9.00 -1.86
N GLY A 13 12.31 -7.99 -1.82
CA GLY A 13 13.36 -7.79 -2.81
C GLY A 13 12.89 -7.18 -4.13
N LYS A 14 11.60 -6.97 -4.32
CA LYS A 14 11.03 -6.44 -5.55
C LYS A 14 10.33 -5.10 -5.37
N TYR A 15 9.52 -4.96 -4.32
CA TYR A 15 8.80 -3.73 -4.02
C TYR A 15 8.88 -3.38 -2.55
N LYS A 16 8.89 -2.07 -2.26
CA LYS A 16 8.77 -1.55 -0.90
C LYS A 16 7.62 -0.55 -0.84
N ILE A 17 7.02 -0.45 0.34
CA ILE A 17 5.97 0.54 0.63
C ILE A 17 6.48 1.54 1.65
N SER A 18 6.18 2.82 1.47
CA SER A 18 6.55 3.83 2.45
C SER A 18 5.39 4.15 3.40
N ASN A 19 5.74 4.72 4.54
CA ASN A 19 4.74 5.21 5.51
C ASN A 19 3.92 6.40 4.96
N PHE A 20 4.33 6.96 3.83
CA PHE A 20 3.59 8.04 3.15
C PHE A 20 2.70 7.50 2.02
N GLY A 21 2.71 6.20 1.76
CA GLY A 21 1.85 5.61 0.74
C GLY A 21 2.46 5.57 -0.65
N ARG A 22 3.78 5.62 -0.77
CA ARG A 22 4.46 5.46 -2.06
C ARG A 22 5.00 4.05 -2.21
N VAL A 23 5.00 3.53 -3.43
CA VAL A 23 5.55 2.21 -3.74
C VAL A 23 6.85 2.37 -4.53
N LEU A 24 7.91 1.76 -4.04
CA LEU A 24 9.21 1.74 -4.70
C LEU A 24 9.41 0.40 -5.39
N MET A 25 9.69 0.42 -6.69
CA MET A 25 10.13 -0.77 -7.41
C MET A 25 11.66 -0.80 -7.37
N LEU A 26 12.21 -1.86 -6.78
CA LEU A 26 13.66 -2.00 -6.69
C LEU A 26 14.27 -2.31 -8.04
N GLY A 27 15.53 -1.90 -8.25
CA GLY A 27 16.24 -2.21 -9.48
C GLY A 27 16.50 -3.71 -9.63
N PHE A 28 16.58 -4.19 -10.86
CA PHE A 28 16.83 -5.60 -11.14
C PHE A 28 17.49 -5.78 -12.51
N PHE A 29 18.01 -6.97 -12.77
CA PHE A 29 18.53 -7.36 -14.07
C PHE A 29 17.59 -8.38 -14.72
N SER A 30 17.32 -8.21 -16.00
CA SER A 30 16.54 -9.15 -16.78
C SER A 30 16.98 -9.08 -18.24
N ASP A 31 17.23 -10.24 -18.84
CA ASP A 31 17.66 -10.36 -20.25
C ASP A 31 18.86 -9.48 -20.60
N GLY A 32 19.86 -9.41 -19.68
CA GLY A 32 21.05 -8.61 -19.89
C GLY A 32 20.84 -7.10 -19.72
N ARG A 33 19.63 -6.69 -19.36
CA ARG A 33 19.27 -5.28 -19.18
C ARG A 33 19.16 -4.94 -17.70
N ARG A 34 19.70 -3.78 -17.32
CA ARG A 34 19.57 -3.24 -15.98
C ARG A 34 18.37 -2.31 -15.90
N TYR A 35 17.46 -2.62 -14.97
CA TYR A 35 16.31 -1.75 -14.65
C TYR A 35 16.60 -1.02 -13.35
N LYS A 36 16.55 0.32 -13.38
CA LYS A 36 16.80 1.14 -12.20
C LYS A 36 15.59 1.13 -11.27
N GLU A 37 15.85 1.39 -9.98
CA GLU A 37 14.73 1.57 -9.05
C GLU A 37 13.93 2.82 -9.43
N SER A 38 12.64 2.77 -9.17
CA SER A 38 11.73 3.87 -9.50
C SER A 38 10.49 3.83 -8.62
N ILE A 39 9.87 5.01 -8.44
CA ILE A 39 8.57 5.09 -7.78
C ILE A 39 7.52 4.57 -8.75
N LYS A 40 6.74 3.61 -8.30
CA LYS A 40 5.70 3.00 -9.12
C LYS A 40 4.50 3.94 -9.25
N LYS A 41 3.97 4.03 -10.46
CA LYS A 41 2.78 4.84 -10.73
C LYS A 41 1.56 4.17 -10.10
N THR A 42 0.67 5.00 -9.56
CA THR A 42 -0.59 4.55 -8.98
C THR A 42 -1.76 5.18 -9.73
N ARG A 43 -2.94 4.62 -9.52
CA ARG A 43 -4.19 5.10 -10.09
C ARG A 43 -5.26 5.14 -9.01
N PHE A 44 -6.37 5.81 -9.32
CA PHE A 44 -7.53 5.88 -8.42
C PHE A 44 -8.72 5.15 -9.04
N ASP A 45 -9.41 4.35 -8.24
CA ASP A 45 -10.62 3.68 -8.70
C ASP A 45 -11.83 4.60 -8.62
N LYS A 46 -13.01 4.10 -8.98
CA LYS A 46 -14.25 4.89 -8.98
C LYS A 46 -14.64 5.37 -7.58
N GLY A 47 -14.22 4.65 -6.55
CA GLY A 47 -14.49 5.03 -5.17
C GLY A 47 -13.50 6.02 -4.59
N GLY A 48 -12.48 6.41 -5.35
CA GLY A 48 -11.43 7.31 -4.89
C GLY A 48 -10.29 6.63 -4.16
N TYR A 49 -10.23 5.31 -4.17
CA TYR A 49 -9.13 4.56 -3.54
C TYR A 49 -7.94 4.44 -4.49
N GLU A 50 -6.77 4.73 -3.96
CA GLU A 50 -5.51 4.59 -4.71
C GLU A 50 -5.10 3.13 -4.78
N TYR A 51 -4.66 2.68 -5.96
CA TYR A 51 -4.20 1.32 -6.15
C TYR A 51 -3.03 1.25 -7.12
N THR A 52 -2.34 0.12 -7.12
CA THR A 52 -1.33 -0.20 -8.11
C THR A 52 -1.39 -1.69 -8.44
N ILE A 53 -0.68 -2.10 -9.48
CA ILE A 53 -0.58 -3.50 -9.87
C ILE A 53 0.83 -3.97 -9.54
N LEU A 54 0.94 -5.02 -8.73
CA LEU A 54 2.22 -5.63 -8.39
C LEU A 54 2.33 -7.01 -9.03
N THR A 55 3.52 -7.31 -9.54
CA THR A 55 3.84 -8.59 -10.18
C THR A 55 4.82 -9.34 -9.29
N ASN A 56 4.47 -10.54 -8.85
CA ASN A 56 5.33 -11.33 -7.98
C ASN A 56 6.47 -12.01 -8.76
N TRP A 57 7.35 -12.73 -8.04
CA TRP A 57 8.48 -13.40 -8.65
C TRP A 57 8.07 -14.52 -9.62
N GLN A 58 6.84 -15.03 -9.52
CA GLN A 58 6.29 -16.04 -10.42
C GLN A 58 5.61 -15.43 -11.65
N GLY A 59 5.66 -14.10 -11.80
CA GLY A 59 5.07 -13.41 -12.93
C GLY A 59 3.58 -13.17 -12.84
N LYS A 60 2.97 -13.39 -11.68
CA LYS A 60 1.54 -13.14 -11.47
C LYS A 60 1.30 -11.71 -10.99
N SER A 61 0.37 -11.02 -11.63
CA SER A 61 0.01 -9.65 -11.31
C SER A 61 -1.27 -9.59 -10.50
N LYS A 62 -1.34 -8.63 -9.58
CA LYS A 62 -2.48 -8.44 -8.71
C LYS A 62 -2.69 -6.95 -8.47
N THR A 63 -3.94 -6.52 -8.50
CA THR A 63 -4.31 -5.15 -8.12
C THR A 63 -4.35 -5.05 -6.60
N ILE A 64 -3.64 -4.09 -6.03
CA ILE A 64 -3.54 -3.93 -4.58
C ILE A 64 -3.79 -2.48 -4.20
N LYS A 65 -4.63 -2.27 -3.19
CA LYS A 65 -4.93 -0.94 -2.66
C LYS A 65 -3.75 -0.42 -1.83
N ILE A 66 -3.39 0.84 -2.02
CA ILE A 66 -2.26 1.45 -1.33
C ILE A 66 -2.50 1.51 0.19
N HIS A 67 -3.71 1.88 0.63
CA HIS A 67 -3.99 1.95 2.08
C HIS A 67 -3.79 0.60 2.76
N ARG A 68 -4.07 -0.51 2.07
CA ARG A 68 -3.85 -1.84 2.62
C ARG A 68 -2.36 -2.15 2.77
N LEU A 69 -1.55 -1.79 1.78
CA LEU A 69 -0.10 -1.97 1.86
C LEU A 69 0.50 -1.20 3.04
N VAL A 70 0.08 0.05 3.23
CA VAL A 70 0.56 0.89 4.33
C VAL A 70 0.14 0.33 5.68
N ALA A 71 -1.14 -0.01 5.83
CA ALA A 71 -1.65 -0.51 7.10
C ALA A 71 -0.99 -1.84 7.50
N GLU A 72 -0.84 -2.76 6.55
CA GLU A 72 -0.21 -4.06 6.82
C GLU A 72 1.27 -3.92 7.20
N ALA A 73 1.97 -2.93 6.64
CA ALA A 73 3.40 -2.74 6.90
C ALA A 73 3.69 -1.93 8.16
N PHE A 74 2.86 -0.94 8.49
CA PHE A 74 3.19 0.06 9.50
C PHE A 74 2.26 0.11 10.70
N ILE A 75 1.07 -0.49 10.64
CA ILE A 75 0.07 -0.38 11.71
C ILE A 75 -0.25 -1.77 12.25
N PRO A 76 0.13 -2.07 13.50
CA PRO A 76 -0.22 -3.36 14.11
C PRO A 76 -1.74 -3.57 14.17
N ASN A 77 -2.18 -4.79 13.93
CA ASN A 77 -3.59 -5.17 13.96
C ASN A 77 -3.81 -6.28 14.99
N HIS A 78 -3.62 -5.95 16.27
CA HIS A 78 -3.68 -6.91 17.37
C HIS A 78 -5.07 -7.52 17.55
N GLU A 79 -6.11 -6.80 17.17
CA GLU A 79 -7.49 -7.27 17.30
C GLU A 79 -8.00 -7.95 16.03
N ASN A 80 -7.13 -8.09 15.03
CA ASN A 80 -7.44 -8.74 13.76
C ASN A 80 -8.69 -8.14 13.10
N LYS A 81 -8.78 -6.82 13.07
CA LYS A 81 -9.90 -6.11 12.46
C LYS A 81 -9.85 -6.19 10.93
N PRO A 82 -11.00 -6.34 10.26
CA PRO A 82 -11.03 -6.60 8.82
C PRO A 82 -10.92 -5.39 7.91
N CYS A 83 -11.24 -4.19 8.41
CA CYS A 83 -11.31 -2.99 7.59
C CYS A 83 -10.19 -2.02 7.90
N ILE A 84 -9.92 -1.11 6.96
CA ILE A 84 -9.01 0.01 7.14
C ILE A 84 -9.80 1.28 6.87
N ASP A 85 -9.73 2.23 7.80
CA ASP A 85 -10.48 3.47 7.77
C ASP A 85 -9.53 4.64 7.55
N HIS A 86 -9.94 5.59 6.69
CA HIS A 86 -9.22 6.86 6.50
C HIS A 86 -9.79 7.86 7.50
N ILE A 87 -8.98 8.22 8.50
CA ILE A 87 -9.43 9.02 9.66
C ILE A 87 -10.02 10.36 9.23
N ASP A 88 -9.42 11.03 8.24
CA ASP A 88 -9.90 12.30 7.70
C ASP A 88 -10.96 12.15 6.62
N CYS A 89 -11.41 10.92 6.34
CA CYS A 89 -12.36 10.58 5.28
C CYS A 89 -11.84 10.83 3.86
N ASN A 90 -10.57 11.17 3.70
CA ASN A 90 -9.94 11.34 2.39
C ASN A 90 -9.27 10.04 1.96
N ARG A 91 -9.90 9.32 1.03
CA ARG A 91 -9.42 8.02 0.54
C ARG A 91 -8.10 8.09 -0.23
N ALA A 92 -7.70 9.29 -0.64
CA ALA A 92 -6.42 9.52 -1.31
C ALA A 92 -5.28 9.79 -0.32
N ASN A 93 -5.58 10.04 0.95
CA ASN A 93 -4.57 10.31 1.97
C ASN A 93 -4.16 9.00 2.65
N ASN A 94 -3.15 8.34 2.08
CA ASN A 94 -2.67 7.04 2.53
C ASN A 94 -1.42 7.13 3.43
N ASN A 95 -1.19 8.27 4.07
CA ASN A 95 -0.19 8.39 5.11
C ASN A 95 -0.60 7.51 6.29
N PHE A 96 0.35 6.76 6.87
CA PHE A 96 0.03 5.81 7.94
C PHE A 96 -0.65 6.47 9.15
N GLU A 97 -0.37 7.75 9.41
CA GLU A 97 -1.01 8.49 10.50
C GLU A 97 -2.50 8.72 10.26
N ASN A 98 -2.95 8.63 9.02
CA ASN A 98 -4.35 8.82 8.64
C ASN A 98 -5.14 7.51 8.53
N LEU A 99 -4.49 6.38 8.79
CA LEU A 99 -5.12 5.06 8.64
C LEU A 99 -5.27 4.39 10.00
N ARG A 100 -6.34 3.62 10.16
CA ARG A 100 -6.53 2.76 11.32
C ARG A 100 -7.25 1.48 10.91
N TRP A 101 -6.94 0.41 11.60
CA TRP A 101 -7.72 -0.81 11.46
C TRP A 101 -9.07 -0.62 12.14
N ALA A 102 -10.13 -1.14 11.53
CA ALA A 102 -11.49 -0.90 11.99
C ALA A 102 -12.35 -2.16 11.80
N THR A 103 -13.38 -2.29 12.63
CA THR A 103 -14.42 -3.27 12.41
C THR A 103 -15.35 -2.76 11.32
N TYR A 104 -16.23 -3.63 10.80
CA TYR A 104 -17.23 -3.20 9.83
C TYR A 104 -18.11 -2.10 10.38
N GLU A 105 -18.48 -2.21 11.65
CA GLU A 105 -19.32 -1.23 12.34
C GLU A 105 -18.60 0.12 12.48
N GLU A 106 -17.34 0.11 12.94
CA GLU A 106 -16.55 1.33 13.09
C GLU A 106 -16.37 2.03 11.73
N ASN A 107 -16.12 1.26 10.68
CA ASN A 107 -15.93 1.80 9.34
C ASN A 107 -17.24 2.40 8.78
N ALA A 108 -18.35 1.75 9.04
CA ALA A 108 -19.68 2.24 8.61
C ALA A 108 -20.08 3.54 9.29
N ASN A 109 -19.57 3.79 10.51
CA ASN A 109 -19.88 4.98 11.28
C ASN A 109 -19.00 6.18 10.93
N ASN A 110 -17.98 5.99 10.09
CA ASN A 110 -17.15 7.09 9.64
C ASN A 110 -17.91 7.89 8.58
N PRO A 111 -18.11 9.20 8.79
CA PRO A 111 -18.90 10.03 7.87
C PRO A 111 -18.09 10.37 6.60
N ILE A 112 -18.15 9.50 5.65
CA ILE A 112 -17.50 9.74 4.34
C ILE A 112 -18.55 10.14 3.31
#